data_151a4165cd92e996e289b44eaca3263d
#
_entry.id   151a4165cd92e996e289b44eaca3263d
#
_cell.length_a   1.000
_cell.length_b   1.000
_cell.length_c   1.000
_cell.angle_alpha   90.00
_cell.angle_beta   90.00
_cell.angle_gamma   90.00
#
_symmetry.space_group_name_H-M   'P 1'
#
loop_
_entity.id
_entity.type
_entity.pdbx_description
1 polymer ?
#
loop_
_entity_poly.entity_id
_entity_poly.type
_entity_poly.pdbx_seq_one_letter_code
_entity_poly.pdbx_strand_id
1 'polypeptide(L)'
;MGSCLSADGITPRRPPTPNSSIKKRRNSKTSSFDSLPKIPGRLYRNSSSQAASLCTQQGKKGTNQDAMIVWENFASRDDTIFCGVFDGHGPFGHLVARRVRDSLPLKLSTHYELDTNIFYTKNHPHSEDSSYVSGDESASDTILEPLKKSFLKAFCFMDRELRSQANIDCFCSGTTAVTMIKQGNYLVVGNVGDSRAVLATRADDGSIYPHQLTVDLKPNLPEEAERITRCKGRVFALRDEPEVARVWLPDNDSPGLAMARAFGDFCLKDYGLISVPDITCRCLTKNDEFIVLASDGVCENIPHRNFLYEGFFFMRFGTSCRTKRW
;
A
#
# COMPACT_ATOMS: atom_id res chain seq x y z
N MET A 1 -7.02 15.66 -1.97
CA MET A 1 -6.57 16.24 -0.69
C MET A 1 -7.00 15.39 0.49
N GLY A 2 -6.23 14.33 0.77
CA GLY A 2 -6.53 13.36 1.84
C GLY A 2 -6.06 13.76 3.23
N SER A 3 -6.29 14.99 3.69
CA SER A 3 -5.89 15.38 5.03
C SER A 3 -6.97 15.11 6.07
N CYS A 4 -6.58 14.48 7.18
CA CYS A 4 -7.38 14.52 8.41
C CYS A 4 -7.48 15.97 8.90
N LEU A 5 -8.70 16.46 9.07
CA LEU A 5 -8.93 17.74 9.74
C LEU A 5 -8.67 17.54 11.23
N SER A 6 -7.62 18.12 11.74
CA SER A 6 -7.41 18.28 13.19
C SER A 6 -8.16 19.53 13.61
N ALA A 7 -9.29 19.37 14.29
CA ALA A 7 -9.89 20.48 15.02
C ALA A 7 -9.00 20.80 16.22
N ASP A 8 -8.52 22.02 16.32
CA ASP A 8 -7.76 22.47 17.46
C ASP A 8 -8.58 22.29 18.75
N GLY A 9 -8.13 21.42 19.64
CA GLY A 9 -8.44 21.50 21.04
C GLY A 9 -9.14 20.36 21.75
N ILE A 10 -9.59 19.26 21.14
CA ILE A 10 -10.21 18.15 21.90
C ILE A 10 -9.76 16.79 21.34
N THR A 11 -8.64 16.29 21.83
CA THR A 11 -8.30 14.86 21.65
C THR A 11 -9.17 14.01 22.57
N PRO A 12 -9.79 12.93 22.10
CA PRO A 12 -10.44 11.94 22.98
C PRO A 12 -9.40 11.37 23.93
N ARG A 13 -9.56 11.57 25.25
CA ARG A 13 -8.63 11.04 26.25
C ARG A 13 -8.76 9.52 26.32
N ARG A 14 -7.64 8.85 26.17
CA ARG A 14 -7.46 7.43 26.46
C ARG A 14 -7.86 7.15 27.91
N PRO A 15 -8.62 6.09 28.23
CA PRO A 15 -8.89 5.71 29.62
C PRO A 15 -7.59 5.38 30.35
N PRO A 16 -7.46 5.72 31.64
CA PRO A 16 -6.24 5.51 32.41
C PRO A 16 -5.95 4.01 32.59
N THR A 17 -4.74 3.60 32.23
CA THR A 17 -4.22 2.25 32.53
C THR A 17 -3.83 2.16 34.01
N PRO A 18 -4.03 1.02 34.69
CA PRO A 18 -3.61 0.87 36.08
C PRO A 18 -2.08 0.86 36.18
N ASN A 19 -1.55 1.63 37.11
CA ASN A 19 -0.15 1.69 37.47
C ASN A 19 0.39 0.33 37.92
N SER A 20 1.29 -0.26 37.16
CA SER A 20 2.18 -1.29 37.66
C SER A 20 3.61 -0.80 37.56
N SER A 21 4.20 -0.55 38.74
CA SER A 21 5.61 -0.23 38.91
C SER A 21 6.47 -1.45 38.57
N ILE A 22 7.07 -1.50 37.39
CA ILE A 22 8.07 -2.50 37.00
C ILE A 22 9.40 -1.80 36.76
N LYS A 23 10.41 -2.28 37.57
CA LYS A 23 11.81 -1.85 37.57
C LYS A 23 12.41 -1.91 36.15
N LYS A 24 13.04 -0.81 35.74
CA LYS A 24 13.82 -0.69 34.49
C LYS A 24 15.00 -1.69 34.54
N ARG A 25 14.91 -2.72 33.72
CA ARG A 25 16.07 -3.48 33.25
C ARG A 25 16.44 -2.89 31.87
N ARG A 26 17.51 -2.10 31.86
CA ARG A 26 18.18 -1.68 30.63
C ARG A 26 18.78 -2.91 29.95
N ASN A 27 18.11 -3.44 28.93
CA ASN A 27 18.73 -4.20 27.86
C ASN A 27 18.49 -3.44 26.56
N SER A 28 19.54 -2.80 26.09
CA SER A 28 19.60 -2.23 24.73
C SER A 28 19.61 -3.38 23.72
N LYS A 29 18.43 -3.88 23.35
CA LYS A 29 18.27 -4.57 22.08
C LYS A 29 18.14 -3.47 21.02
N THR A 30 19.26 -3.17 20.33
CA THR A 30 19.23 -2.46 19.04
C THR A 30 18.13 -3.09 18.21
N SER A 31 17.13 -2.28 17.83
CA SER A 31 15.97 -2.75 17.11
C SER A 31 16.44 -3.35 15.77
N SER A 32 15.89 -4.49 15.39
CA SER A 32 16.19 -5.19 14.12
C SER A 32 15.94 -4.32 12.86
N PHE A 33 15.37 -3.12 13.03
CA PHE A 33 15.11 -2.14 11.98
C PHE A 33 16.33 -1.42 11.43
N ASP A 34 17.42 -1.30 12.21
CA ASP A 34 18.66 -0.67 11.73
C ASP A 34 19.38 -1.52 10.66
N SER A 35 18.99 -2.77 10.49
CA SER A 35 19.53 -3.66 9.44
C SER A 35 18.75 -3.62 8.13
N LEU A 36 17.52 -3.11 8.10
CA LEU A 36 16.66 -3.05 6.90
C LEU A 36 17.26 -2.27 5.72
N PRO A 37 17.98 -1.13 5.93
CA PRO A 37 18.68 -0.44 4.86
C PRO A 37 19.79 -1.25 4.19
N LYS A 38 20.23 -2.34 4.82
CA LYS A 38 21.35 -3.17 4.34
C LYS A 38 20.90 -4.36 3.48
N ILE A 39 19.59 -4.58 3.32
CA ILE A 39 19.09 -5.64 2.46
C ILE A 39 19.34 -5.25 1.00
N PRO A 40 20.08 -6.07 0.23
CA PRO A 40 20.35 -5.78 -1.18
C PRO A 40 19.07 -5.63 -2.00
N GLY A 41 19.12 -4.77 -3.04
CA GLY A 41 17.99 -4.54 -3.95
C GLY A 41 16.89 -3.61 -3.41
N ARG A 42 17.00 -3.07 -2.17
CA ARG A 42 16.03 -2.14 -1.59
C ARG A 42 16.39 -0.69 -1.83
N LEU A 43 15.48 0.05 -2.44
CA LEU A 43 15.51 1.51 -2.59
C LEU A 43 14.32 2.13 -1.86
N TYR A 44 14.52 3.20 -1.09
CA TYR A 44 13.46 3.86 -0.28
C TYR A 44 13.67 5.38 -0.15
N ARG A 45 14.55 5.94 -0.98
CA ARG A 45 14.82 7.38 -1.10
C ARG A 45 14.77 7.74 -2.59
N ASN A 46 14.73 9.04 -2.89
CA ASN A 46 14.86 9.53 -4.27
C ASN A 46 16.09 8.90 -4.94
N SER A 47 15.84 8.00 -5.84
CA SER A 47 16.87 7.24 -6.56
C SER A 47 16.26 6.47 -7.72
N SER A 48 17.09 5.89 -8.55
CA SER A 48 16.68 5.02 -9.64
C SER A 48 17.55 3.79 -9.71
N SER A 49 16.96 2.70 -10.19
CA SER A 49 17.64 1.48 -10.62
C SER A 49 17.50 1.31 -12.13
N GLN A 50 17.84 0.15 -12.66
CA GLN A 50 17.59 -0.17 -14.07
C GLN A 50 16.10 -0.33 -14.39
N ALA A 51 15.32 -0.85 -13.44
CA ALA A 51 13.91 -1.16 -13.64
C ALA A 51 12.98 -0.06 -13.13
N ALA A 52 13.38 0.75 -12.14
CA ALA A 52 12.48 1.59 -11.38
C ALA A 52 13.09 2.93 -10.96
N SER A 53 12.26 3.93 -10.75
CA SER A 53 12.62 5.24 -10.20
C SER A 53 11.69 5.62 -9.07
N LEU A 54 12.26 6.19 -8.01
CA LEU A 54 11.57 6.71 -6.83
C LEU A 54 11.75 8.22 -6.74
N CYS A 55 10.67 8.96 -6.57
CA CYS A 55 10.70 10.39 -6.32
C CYS A 55 9.69 10.77 -5.25
N THR A 56 10.08 11.60 -4.30
CA THR A 56 9.19 12.26 -3.34
C THR A 56 9.70 13.67 -3.10
N GLN A 57 8.78 14.60 -2.97
CA GLN A 57 9.08 15.99 -2.72
C GLN A 57 8.08 16.54 -1.71
N GLN A 58 8.55 17.35 -0.76
CA GLN A 58 7.67 18.01 0.19
C GLN A 58 6.84 19.09 -0.51
N GLY A 59 5.52 19.01 -0.35
CA GLY A 59 4.59 20.03 -0.82
C GLY A 59 4.51 21.23 0.11
N LYS A 60 3.47 22.07 -0.07
CA LYS A 60 3.28 23.30 0.71
C LYS A 60 2.51 23.12 2.02
N LYS A 61 1.85 21.97 2.21
CA LYS A 61 0.92 21.73 3.33
C LYS A 61 1.59 21.37 4.66
N GLY A 62 2.90 21.15 4.70
CA GLY A 62 3.61 20.79 5.93
C GLY A 62 4.65 19.71 5.72
N THR A 63 4.88 18.88 6.74
CA THR A 63 5.85 17.79 6.67
C THR A 63 5.40 16.72 5.69
N ASN A 64 6.29 16.32 4.78
CA ASN A 64 6.04 15.18 3.90
C ASN A 64 5.89 13.89 4.73
N GLN A 65 4.73 13.26 4.65
CA GLN A 65 4.40 12.04 5.38
C GLN A 65 4.46 10.78 4.51
N ASP A 66 4.77 10.93 3.22
CA ASP A 66 4.88 9.82 2.27
C ASP A 66 6.09 8.95 2.56
N ALA A 67 5.94 7.67 2.28
CA ALA A 67 7.02 6.71 2.23
C ALA A 67 6.88 5.85 0.97
N MET A 68 8.02 5.40 0.45
CA MET A 68 8.06 4.60 -0.77
C MET A 68 9.17 3.57 -0.72
N ILE A 69 9.02 2.50 -1.49
CA ILE A 69 10.00 1.43 -1.59
C ILE A 69 9.95 0.75 -2.96
N VAL A 70 11.13 0.38 -3.44
CA VAL A 70 11.34 -0.67 -4.45
C VAL A 70 12.21 -1.74 -3.81
N TRP A 71 11.89 -2.99 -4.08
CA TRP A 71 12.71 -4.11 -3.69
C TRP A 71 12.85 -5.07 -4.88
N GLU A 72 13.99 -4.97 -5.58
CA GLU A 72 14.39 -5.88 -6.65
C GLU A 72 14.85 -7.22 -6.07
N ASN A 73 14.67 -8.30 -6.83
CA ASN A 73 14.91 -9.68 -6.39
C ASN A 73 14.13 -10.01 -5.11
N PHE A 74 12.87 -9.58 -5.08
CA PHE A 74 11.98 -9.75 -3.93
C PHE A 74 11.76 -11.25 -3.65
N ALA A 75 11.78 -11.61 -2.35
CA ALA A 75 11.70 -12.99 -1.89
C ALA A 75 12.78 -13.91 -2.52
N SER A 76 13.99 -13.34 -2.77
CA SER A 76 15.12 -14.04 -3.39
C SER A 76 14.83 -14.60 -4.79
N ARG A 77 13.94 -13.95 -5.55
CA ARG A 77 13.56 -14.32 -6.92
C ARG A 77 13.99 -13.25 -7.90
N ASP A 78 14.81 -13.60 -8.87
CA ASP A 78 15.40 -12.66 -9.84
C ASP A 78 14.35 -12.03 -10.78
N ASP A 79 13.22 -12.70 -11.00
CA ASP A 79 12.11 -12.26 -11.84
C ASP A 79 11.05 -11.42 -11.07
N THR A 80 11.27 -11.20 -9.76
CA THR A 80 10.25 -10.63 -8.88
C THR A 80 10.68 -9.28 -8.30
N ILE A 81 9.80 -8.29 -8.44
CA ILE A 81 10.00 -6.93 -7.90
C ILE A 81 8.78 -6.57 -7.05
N PHE A 82 9.03 -6.08 -5.85
CA PHE A 82 8.02 -5.45 -5.00
C PHE A 82 8.18 -3.93 -5.05
N CYS A 83 7.05 -3.21 -5.14
CA CYS A 83 7.01 -1.77 -5.04
C CYS A 83 5.85 -1.31 -4.17
N GLY A 84 6.01 -0.16 -3.51
CA GLY A 84 4.95 0.42 -2.69
C GLY A 84 5.11 1.91 -2.47
N VAL A 85 3.95 2.59 -2.43
CA VAL A 85 3.79 4.00 -2.03
C VAL A 85 2.78 4.03 -0.89
N PHE A 86 3.09 4.82 0.14
CA PHE A 86 2.38 4.91 1.41
C PHE A 86 2.22 6.38 1.76
N ASP A 87 1.02 6.90 1.66
CA ASP A 87 0.68 8.28 2.02
C ASP A 87 0.23 8.31 3.49
N GLY A 88 1.05 8.94 4.32
CA GLY A 88 0.81 9.03 5.75
C GLY A 88 -0.08 10.22 6.11
N HIS A 89 -1.01 10.02 7.04
CA HIS A 89 -1.90 11.07 7.52
C HIS A 89 -2.05 11.08 9.04
N GLY A 90 -2.57 12.20 9.55
CA GLY A 90 -2.67 12.43 10.98
C GLY A 90 -1.34 12.88 11.62
N PRO A 91 -1.32 13.08 12.95
CA PRO A 91 -0.15 13.63 13.64
C PRO A 91 1.13 12.82 13.49
N PHE A 92 1.02 11.50 13.39
CA PHE A 92 2.16 10.57 13.31
C PHE A 92 2.17 9.76 12.01
N GLY A 93 1.46 10.20 10.96
CA GLY A 93 1.33 9.49 9.69
C GLY A 93 2.68 9.14 9.05
N HIS A 94 3.66 10.03 9.11
CA HIS A 94 5.02 9.80 8.60
C HIS A 94 5.74 8.62 9.30
N LEU A 95 5.43 8.34 10.58
CA LEU A 95 5.96 7.18 11.30
C LEU A 95 5.21 5.91 10.91
N VAL A 96 3.88 6.01 10.77
CA VAL A 96 3.03 4.89 10.34
C VAL A 96 3.42 4.45 8.92
N ALA A 97 3.50 5.40 7.97
CA ALA A 97 3.89 5.12 6.59
C ALA A 97 5.26 4.44 6.48
N ARG A 98 6.26 4.95 7.21
CA ARG A 98 7.60 4.33 7.27
C ARG A 98 7.57 2.94 7.88
N ARG A 99 6.79 2.73 8.95
CA ARG A 99 6.65 1.41 9.57
C ARG A 99 6.03 0.40 8.62
N VAL A 100 4.94 0.78 7.92
CA VAL A 100 4.29 -0.08 6.93
C VAL A 100 5.23 -0.38 5.77
N ARG A 101 5.91 0.64 5.21
CA ARG A 101 6.94 0.47 4.17
C ARG A 101 8.00 -0.58 4.54
N ASP A 102 8.44 -0.56 5.80
CA ASP A 102 9.53 -1.44 6.24
C ASP A 102 9.05 -2.85 6.57
N SER A 103 7.85 -3.01 7.12
CA SER A 103 7.36 -4.29 7.63
C SER A 103 6.46 -5.05 6.67
N LEU A 104 5.63 -4.37 5.87
CA LEU A 104 4.66 -5.01 4.97
C LEU A 104 5.32 -5.93 3.93
N PRO A 105 6.39 -5.52 3.21
CA PRO A 105 7.02 -6.41 2.23
C PRO A 105 7.64 -7.65 2.87
N LEU A 106 8.16 -7.57 4.09
CA LEU A 106 8.67 -8.74 4.81
C LEU A 106 7.56 -9.75 5.11
N LYS A 107 6.38 -9.24 5.54
CA LYS A 107 5.20 -10.10 5.77
C LYS A 107 4.71 -10.73 4.48
N LEU A 108 4.66 -9.97 3.39
CA LEU A 108 4.31 -10.48 2.07
C LEU A 108 5.24 -11.60 1.61
N SER A 109 6.56 -11.41 1.73
CA SER A 109 7.55 -12.44 1.38
C SER A 109 7.32 -13.72 2.17
N THR A 110 7.20 -13.60 3.50
CA THR A 110 7.00 -14.76 4.39
C THR A 110 5.71 -15.51 4.04
N HIS A 111 4.59 -14.81 3.85
CA HIS A 111 3.32 -15.46 3.53
C HIS A 111 3.31 -16.04 2.12
N TYR A 112 3.97 -15.38 1.17
CA TYR A 112 4.07 -15.87 -0.20
C TYR A 112 4.85 -17.18 -0.28
N GLU A 113 5.96 -17.30 0.41
CA GLU A 113 6.73 -18.56 0.49
C GLU A 113 5.90 -19.70 1.11
N LEU A 114 5.18 -19.40 2.20
CA LEU A 114 4.33 -20.38 2.87
C LEU A 114 3.14 -20.82 1.98
N ASP A 115 2.45 -19.86 1.36
CA ASP A 115 1.27 -20.13 0.55
C ASP A 115 1.65 -20.86 -0.75
N THR A 116 2.79 -20.56 -1.34
CA THR A 116 3.33 -21.26 -2.50
C THR A 116 3.63 -22.73 -2.15
N ASN A 117 4.31 -22.98 -1.03
CA ASN A 117 4.63 -24.33 -0.59
C ASN A 117 3.36 -25.15 -0.31
N ILE A 118 2.34 -24.56 0.32
CA ILE A 118 1.05 -25.22 0.59
C ILE A 118 0.32 -25.52 -0.72
N PHE A 119 0.34 -24.60 -1.68
CA PHE A 119 -0.29 -24.80 -2.98
C PHE A 119 0.31 -25.97 -3.74
N TYR A 120 1.65 -26.05 -3.80
CA TYR A 120 2.35 -27.15 -4.45
C TYR A 120 2.06 -28.51 -3.78
N THR A 121 2.10 -28.58 -2.45
CA THR A 121 1.82 -29.83 -1.72
C THR A 121 0.38 -30.31 -1.86
N LYS A 122 -0.58 -29.44 -2.00
CA LYS A 122 -2.00 -29.81 -2.19
C LYS A 122 -2.30 -30.28 -3.61
N ASN A 123 -1.68 -29.67 -4.62
CA ASN A 123 -1.98 -29.93 -6.02
C ASN A 123 -1.10 -31.03 -6.62
N HIS A 124 -0.02 -31.45 -5.94
CA HIS A 124 0.86 -32.54 -6.34
C HIS A 124 1.12 -33.49 -5.15
N PRO A 125 0.11 -34.26 -4.67
CA PRO A 125 0.34 -35.31 -3.70
C PRO A 125 1.09 -36.45 -4.40
N HIS A 126 2.40 -36.60 -4.10
CA HIS A 126 3.26 -37.72 -4.44
C HIS A 126 2.83 -38.57 -5.67
N SER A 127 3.20 -38.16 -6.87
CA SER A 127 3.25 -39.02 -8.04
C SER A 127 4.58 -38.79 -8.76
N GLU A 128 5.40 -39.84 -8.75
CA GLU A 128 6.65 -39.95 -9.53
C GLU A 128 6.34 -40.25 -11.03
N ASP A 129 5.41 -39.53 -11.63
CA ASP A 129 5.16 -39.67 -13.06
C ASP A 129 4.99 -38.27 -13.70
N SER A 130 6.06 -37.89 -14.39
CA SER A 130 6.10 -36.72 -15.24
C SER A 130 5.40 -37.00 -16.55
N SER A 131 4.13 -36.62 -16.69
CA SER A 131 3.49 -36.51 -18.00
C SER A 131 2.74 -35.19 -18.13
N TYR A 132 3.24 -34.35 -19.02
CA TYR A 132 2.63 -33.23 -19.75
C TYR A 132 1.31 -32.68 -19.20
N VAL A 133 1.37 -31.53 -18.51
CA VAL A 133 0.21 -30.65 -18.30
C VAL A 133 0.25 -29.56 -19.37
N SER A 134 -0.66 -29.69 -20.32
CA SER A 134 -0.96 -28.66 -21.32
C SER A 134 -1.83 -27.58 -20.71
N GLY A 135 -1.42 -26.32 -20.84
CA GLY A 135 -2.33 -25.20 -20.68
C GLY A 135 -1.77 -24.03 -19.88
N ASP A 136 -1.70 -22.89 -20.53
CA ASP A 136 -1.28 -21.57 -20.00
C ASP A 136 -2.14 -21.11 -18.79
N GLU A 137 -3.36 -21.61 -18.64
CA GLU A 137 -4.28 -21.30 -17.53
C GLU A 137 -3.80 -21.84 -16.18
N SER A 138 -3.12 -22.99 -16.13
CA SER A 138 -2.64 -23.58 -14.89
C SER A 138 -1.45 -22.83 -14.28
N ALA A 139 -0.63 -22.18 -15.10
CA ALA A 139 0.53 -21.41 -14.64
C ALA A 139 0.11 -20.09 -13.99
N SER A 140 -0.96 -19.44 -14.47
CA SER A 140 -1.49 -18.21 -13.88
C SER A 140 -2.02 -18.44 -12.46
N ASP A 141 -2.80 -19.49 -12.25
CA ASP A 141 -3.39 -19.79 -10.94
C ASP A 141 -2.34 -20.20 -9.91
N THR A 142 -1.28 -20.86 -10.36
CA THR A 142 -0.16 -21.25 -9.50
C THR A 142 0.60 -20.07 -8.89
N ILE A 143 0.64 -18.93 -9.58
CA ILE A 143 1.33 -17.72 -9.13
C ILE A 143 0.34 -16.73 -8.46
N LEU A 144 -0.81 -16.49 -9.10
CA LEU A 144 -1.72 -15.42 -8.67
C LEU A 144 -2.46 -15.76 -7.38
N GLU A 145 -2.94 -16.99 -7.21
CA GLU A 145 -3.70 -17.36 -6.00
C GLU A 145 -2.86 -17.33 -4.71
N PRO A 146 -1.62 -17.87 -4.66
CA PRO A 146 -0.77 -17.68 -3.51
C PRO A 146 -0.45 -16.20 -3.22
N LEU A 147 -0.22 -15.38 -4.27
CA LEU A 147 0.04 -13.95 -4.10
C LEU A 147 -1.18 -13.22 -3.51
N LYS A 148 -2.38 -13.42 -4.04
CA LYS A 148 -3.62 -12.83 -3.50
C LYS A 148 -3.80 -13.16 -2.02
N LYS A 149 -3.65 -14.43 -1.64
CA LYS A 149 -3.74 -14.89 -0.25
C LYS A 149 -2.69 -14.23 0.63
N SER A 150 -1.47 -14.10 0.13
CA SER A 150 -0.37 -13.45 0.84
C SER A 150 -0.64 -11.97 1.09
N PHE A 151 -1.21 -11.25 0.12
CA PHE A 151 -1.63 -9.86 0.30
C PHE A 151 -2.66 -9.74 1.42
N LEU A 152 -3.75 -10.52 1.38
CA LEU A 152 -4.79 -10.49 2.42
C LEU A 152 -4.23 -10.75 3.81
N LYS A 153 -3.37 -11.77 3.95
CA LYS A 153 -2.73 -12.12 5.22
C LYS A 153 -1.77 -11.02 5.69
N ALA A 154 -0.88 -10.56 4.82
CA ALA A 154 0.14 -9.58 5.16
C ALA A 154 -0.48 -8.25 5.61
N PHE A 155 -1.54 -7.77 4.94
CA PHE A 155 -2.25 -6.56 5.32
C PHE A 155 -2.94 -6.73 6.69
N CYS A 156 -3.61 -7.85 6.92
CA CYS A 156 -4.21 -8.16 8.21
C CYS A 156 -3.17 -8.18 9.36
N PHE A 157 -2.04 -8.85 9.14
CA PHE A 157 -0.96 -8.92 10.14
C PHE A 157 -0.25 -7.57 10.33
N MET A 158 -0.16 -6.75 9.27
CA MET A 158 0.43 -5.41 9.37
C MET A 158 -0.41 -4.49 10.28
N ASP A 159 -1.71 -4.46 10.09
CA ASP A 159 -2.60 -3.62 10.90
C ASP A 159 -2.63 -4.09 12.37
N ARG A 160 -2.60 -5.41 12.61
CA ARG A 160 -2.46 -5.96 13.98
C ARG A 160 -1.14 -5.57 14.63
N GLU A 161 -0.05 -5.58 13.87
CA GLU A 161 1.26 -5.13 14.37
C GLU A 161 1.20 -3.65 14.76
N LEU A 162 0.63 -2.78 13.94
CA LEU A 162 0.47 -1.35 14.25
C LEU A 162 -0.33 -1.15 15.54
N ARG A 163 -1.39 -1.91 15.76
CA ARG A 163 -2.21 -1.83 16.99
C ARG A 163 -1.39 -2.17 18.26
N SER A 164 -0.41 -3.04 18.14
CA SER A 164 0.46 -3.46 19.26
C SER A 164 1.68 -2.57 19.48
N GLN A 165 1.94 -1.59 18.59
CA GLN A 165 3.11 -0.71 18.69
C GLN A 165 2.94 0.34 19.79
N ALA A 166 3.78 0.24 20.83
CA ALA A 166 3.77 1.23 21.91
C ALA A 166 4.45 2.57 21.54
N ASN A 167 5.29 2.56 20.50
CA ASN A 167 6.15 3.70 20.15
C ASN A 167 5.57 4.61 19.07
N ILE A 168 4.48 4.20 18.42
CA ILE A 168 3.80 4.98 17.37
C ILE A 168 2.32 5.06 17.75
N ASP A 169 1.81 6.28 17.92
CA ASP A 169 0.38 6.47 18.15
C ASP A 169 -0.37 6.39 16.83
N CYS A 170 -0.99 5.23 16.60
CA CYS A 170 -1.81 4.96 15.44
C CYS A 170 -3.31 5.12 15.71
N PHE A 171 -3.72 5.78 16.82
CA PHE A 171 -5.13 5.91 17.16
C PHE A 171 -5.88 6.81 16.17
N CYS A 172 -5.32 8.01 15.88
CA CYS A 172 -5.80 8.94 14.85
C CYS A 172 -4.68 9.28 13.85
N SER A 173 -3.86 8.31 13.52
CA SER A 173 -2.85 8.41 12.49
C SER A 173 -2.79 7.11 11.70
N GLY A 174 -2.61 7.23 10.41
CA GLY A 174 -2.62 6.09 9.52
C GLY A 174 -1.81 6.32 8.27
N THR A 175 -1.97 5.42 7.32
CA THR A 175 -1.37 5.51 5.98
C THR A 175 -2.20 4.73 4.96
N THR A 176 -2.26 5.25 3.75
CA THR A 176 -2.64 4.47 2.56
C THR A 176 -1.56 3.43 2.27
N ALA A 177 -1.85 2.51 1.39
CA ALA A 177 -0.83 1.67 0.77
C ALA A 177 -1.29 1.22 -0.61
N VAL A 178 -0.64 1.71 -1.65
CA VAL A 178 -0.70 1.11 -2.97
C VAL A 178 0.60 0.34 -3.19
N THR A 179 0.49 -0.97 -3.34
CA THR A 179 1.64 -1.87 -3.43
C THR A 179 1.46 -2.85 -4.57
N MET A 180 2.56 -3.26 -5.18
CA MET A 180 2.51 -4.24 -6.25
C MET A 180 3.65 -5.26 -6.15
N ILE A 181 3.38 -6.47 -6.64
CA ILE A 181 4.39 -7.48 -7.00
C ILE A 181 4.29 -7.74 -8.49
N LYS A 182 5.40 -7.58 -9.20
CA LYS A 182 5.58 -8.07 -10.56
C LYS A 182 6.44 -9.32 -10.49
N GLN A 183 5.93 -10.43 -11.00
CA GLN A 183 6.66 -11.70 -11.13
C GLN A 183 6.52 -12.25 -12.55
N GLY A 184 7.64 -12.36 -13.27
CA GLY A 184 7.59 -12.65 -14.69
C GLY A 184 6.69 -11.65 -15.43
N ASN A 185 5.63 -12.13 -16.08
CA ASN A 185 4.61 -11.31 -16.74
C ASN A 185 3.36 -11.05 -15.88
N TYR A 186 3.32 -11.54 -14.65
CA TYR A 186 2.19 -11.34 -13.77
C TYR A 186 2.38 -10.12 -12.88
N LEU A 187 1.32 -9.35 -12.73
CA LEU A 187 1.24 -8.18 -11.88
C LEU A 187 0.10 -8.35 -10.89
N VAL A 188 0.39 -8.21 -9.60
CA VAL A 188 -0.61 -8.17 -8.53
C VAL A 188 -0.48 -6.86 -7.79
N VAL A 189 -1.56 -6.11 -7.71
CA VAL A 189 -1.64 -4.81 -7.02
C VAL A 189 -2.59 -4.96 -5.84
N GLY A 190 -2.15 -4.53 -4.64
CA GLY A 190 -2.98 -4.43 -3.45
C GLY A 190 -3.08 -2.98 -3.01
N ASN A 191 -4.32 -2.50 -2.81
CA ASN A 191 -4.61 -1.11 -2.48
C ASN A 191 -5.47 -0.95 -1.23
N VAL A 192 -5.08 -0.05 -0.32
CA VAL A 192 -5.91 0.53 0.73
C VAL A 192 -5.73 2.05 0.70
N GLY A 193 -6.82 2.79 0.68
CA GLY A 193 -6.83 4.25 0.56
C GLY A 193 -7.06 4.74 -0.87
N ASP A 194 -6.60 5.93 -1.16
CA ASP A 194 -6.85 6.70 -2.40
C ASP A 194 -5.58 7.02 -3.20
N SER A 195 -4.46 6.42 -2.82
CA SER A 195 -3.28 6.32 -3.69
C SER A 195 -3.57 5.44 -4.91
N ARG A 196 -2.90 5.66 -6.04
CA ARG A 196 -3.24 5.04 -7.32
C ARG A 196 -2.10 4.26 -7.94
N ALA A 197 -2.49 3.20 -8.66
CA ALA A 197 -1.64 2.52 -9.63
C ALA A 197 -2.20 2.73 -11.04
N VAL A 198 -1.38 3.27 -11.94
CA VAL A 198 -1.76 3.55 -13.33
C VAL A 198 -0.76 2.87 -14.26
N LEU A 199 -1.28 2.03 -15.14
CA LEU A 199 -0.52 1.33 -16.18
C LEU A 199 -0.59 2.13 -17.49
N ALA A 200 0.55 2.35 -18.12
CA ALA A 200 0.63 2.94 -19.44
C ALA A 200 0.73 1.83 -20.49
N THR A 201 -0.24 1.80 -21.40
CA THR A 201 -0.32 0.80 -22.45
C THR A 201 -0.26 1.50 -23.82
N ARG A 202 0.48 0.91 -24.78
CA ARG A 202 0.59 1.42 -26.14
C ARG A 202 -0.52 0.88 -26.99
N ALA A 203 -1.24 1.76 -27.68
CA ALA A 203 -2.22 1.41 -28.69
C ALA A 203 -1.56 1.05 -30.04
N ASP A 204 -2.33 0.49 -30.96
CA ASP A 204 -1.85 0.10 -32.29
C ASP A 204 -1.41 1.29 -33.14
N ASP A 205 -1.94 2.47 -32.90
CA ASP A 205 -1.55 3.73 -33.53
C ASP A 205 -0.25 4.34 -32.95
N GLY A 206 0.35 3.67 -31.94
CA GLY A 206 1.56 4.09 -31.24
C GLY A 206 1.33 5.08 -30.11
N SER A 207 0.09 5.55 -29.87
CA SER A 207 -0.23 6.40 -28.74
C SER A 207 -0.13 5.64 -27.41
N ILE A 208 0.12 6.34 -26.30
CA ILE A 208 0.14 5.77 -24.96
C ILE A 208 -1.12 6.26 -24.23
N TYR A 209 -1.88 5.33 -23.67
CA TYR A 209 -3.05 5.64 -22.86
C TYR A 209 -2.90 5.08 -21.44
N PRO A 210 -3.40 5.81 -20.42
CA PRO A 210 -3.38 5.36 -19.04
C PRO A 210 -4.52 4.38 -18.78
N HIS A 211 -4.21 3.32 -18.03
CA HIS A 211 -5.18 2.38 -17.49
C HIS A 211 -5.06 2.36 -15.97
N GLN A 212 -6.02 2.94 -15.25
CA GLN A 212 -6.02 2.92 -13.79
C GLN A 212 -6.33 1.49 -13.31
N LEU A 213 -5.42 0.92 -12.51
CA LEU A 213 -5.53 -0.45 -11.99
C LEU A 213 -6.20 -0.52 -10.62
N THR A 214 -6.26 0.60 -9.90
CA THR A 214 -6.84 0.69 -8.56
C THR A 214 -8.06 1.60 -8.55
N VAL A 215 -8.96 1.37 -7.61
CA VAL A 215 -10.05 2.28 -7.29
C VAL A 215 -9.65 3.11 -6.08
N ASP A 216 -9.89 4.41 -6.12
CA ASP A 216 -9.75 5.28 -4.96
C ASP A 216 -10.83 4.90 -3.94
N LEU A 217 -10.43 4.30 -2.83
CA LEU A 217 -11.35 3.77 -1.82
C LEU A 217 -11.91 4.89 -0.95
N LYS A 218 -12.71 5.77 -1.58
CA LYS A 218 -13.37 6.91 -0.93
C LYS A 218 -14.62 6.47 -0.16
N PRO A 219 -15.00 7.18 0.92
CA PRO A 219 -16.15 6.83 1.76
C PRO A 219 -17.51 6.86 1.06
N ASN A 220 -17.65 7.60 -0.05
CA ASN A 220 -18.88 7.71 -0.84
C ASN A 220 -19.07 6.58 -1.86
N LEU A 221 -18.13 5.65 -2.01
CA LEU A 221 -18.36 4.44 -2.78
C LEU A 221 -19.48 3.61 -2.14
N PRO A 222 -20.45 3.09 -2.90
CA PRO A 222 -21.64 2.46 -2.34
C PRO A 222 -21.33 1.35 -1.30
N GLU A 223 -20.44 0.42 -1.64
CA GLU A 223 -20.07 -0.69 -0.75
C GLU A 223 -19.31 -0.24 0.51
N GLU A 224 -18.46 0.78 0.36
CA GLU A 224 -17.74 1.38 1.46
C GLU A 224 -18.67 2.14 2.40
N ALA A 225 -19.57 2.96 1.85
CA ALA A 225 -20.57 3.72 2.60
C ALA A 225 -21.52 2.80 3.36
N GLU A 226 -21.99 1.73 2.72
CA GLU A 226 -22.86 0.72 3.36
C GLU A 226 -22.16 0.04 4.54
N ARG A 227 -20.90 -0.39 4.37
CA ARG A 227 -20.11 -0.99 5.44
C ARG A 227 -19.93 -0.03 6.62
N ILE A 228 -19.53 1.21 6.36
CA ILE A 228 -19.33 2.24 7.39
C ILE A 228 -20.63 2.50 8.15
N THR A 229 -21.73 2.69 7.44
CA THR A 229 -23.06 2.94 8.04
C THR A 229 -23.52 1.74 8.87
N ARG A 230 -23.34 0.51 8.38
CA ARG A 230 -23.66 -0.72 9.11
C ARG A 230 -22.86 -0.84 10.42
N CYS A 231 -21.62 -0.33 10.43
CA CYS A 231 -20.79 -0.26 11.62
C CYS A 231 -21.04 1.02 12.47
N LYS A 232 -22.15 1.75 12.23
CA LYS A 232 -22.54 2.97 12.93
C LYS A 232 -21.60 4.17 12.72
N GLY A 233 -20.68 4.11 11.77
CA GLY A 233 -19.94 5.27 11.30
C GLY A 233 -20.84 6.17 10.45
N ARG A 234 -20.44 7.42 10.27
CA ARG A 234 -21.17 8.38 9.44
C ARG A 234 -20.32 8.75 8.23
N VAL A 235 -20.98 8.97 7.08
CA VAL A 235 -20.34 9.41 5.84
C VAL A 235 -21.00 10.69 5.36
N PHE A 236 -20.26 11.80 5.36
CA PHE A 236 -20.72 13.06 4.79
C PHE A 236 -19.52 13.98 4.49
N ALA A 237 -19.75 14.97 3.63
CA ALA A 237 -18.79 16.01 3.28
C ALA A 237 -19.06 17.28 4.11
N LEU A 238 -18.00 18.04 4.41
CA LEU A 238 -18.16 19.36 5.02
C LEU A 238 -18.75 20.37 4.02
N ARG A 239 -19.40 21.43 4.53
CA ARG A 239 -20.03 22.44 3.68
C ARG A 239 -19.04 23.22 2.82
N ASP A 240 -17.84 23.42 3.33
CA ASP A 240 -16.72 24.10 2.68
C ASP A 240 -15.88 23.18 1.79
N GLU A 241 -16.07 21.85 1.91
CA GLU A 241 -15.42 20.82 1.07
C GLU A 241 -16.44 19.80 0.55
N PRO A 242 -17.45 20.18 -0.25
CA PRO A 242 -18.59 19.32 -0.61
C PRO A 242 -18.21 18.12 -1.45
N GLU A 243 -17.08 18.15 -2.15
CA GLU A 243 -16.56 17.06 -2.98
C GLU A 243 -15.81 15.98 -2.16
N VAL A 244 -15.48 16.25 -0.87
CA VAL A 244 -14.65 15.37 -0.05
C VAL A 244 -15.50 14.67 1.01
N ALA A 245 -16.05 13.51 0.66
CA ALA A 245 -16.72 12.64 1.63
C ALA A 245 -15.73 12.09 2.65
N ARG A 246 -16.12 12.08 3.93
CA ARG A 246 -15.27 11.65 5.04
C ARG A 246 -16.00 10.65 5.94
N VAL A 247 -15.23 9.80 6.61
CA VAL A 247 -15.70 8.91 7.70
C VAL A 247 -15.61 9.67 9.01
N TRP A 248 -16.71 9.63 9.77
CA TRP A 248 -16.84 10.30 11.05
C TRP A 248 -17.26 9.34 12.15
N LEU A 249 -16.90 9.65 13.38
CA LEU A 249 -17.42 8.96 14.55
C LEU A 249 -18.94 9.19 14.68
N PRO A 250 -19.69 8.28 15.36
CA PRO A 250 -21.14 8.41 15.52
C PRO A 250 -21.59 9.75 16.12
N ASP A 251 -20.88 10.18 17.16
CA ASP A 251 -21.29 11.32 18.01
C ASP A 251 -20.28 12.49 17.96
N ASN A 252 -19.30 12.45 17.06
CA ASN A 252 -18.25 13.46 17.00
C ASN A 252 -17.80 13.70 15.55
N ASP A 253 -17.68 14.99 15.18
CA ASP A 253 -17.17 15.44 13.87
C ASP A 253 -15.62 15.50 13.87
N SER A 254 -14.99 14.45 14.34
CA SER A 254 -13.53 14.21 14.37
C SER A 254 -13.26 12.70 14.27
N PRO A 255 -12.17 12.23 13.65
CA PRO A 255 -11.14 13.00 12.95
C PRO A 255 -11.49 13.40 11.50
N GLY A 256 -12.54 12.85 10.88
CA GLY A 256 -12.94 13.14 9.50
C GLY A 256 -11.96 12.63 8.45
N LEU A 257 -11.88 11.31 8.29
CA LEU A 257 -10.97 10.65 7.37
C LEU A 257 -11.54 10.59 5.95
N ALA A 258 -10.82 11.09 4.95
CA ALA A 258 -11.27 11.16 3.55
C ALA A 258 -11.15 9.84 2.77
N MET A 259 -10.84 8.73 3.42
CA MET A 259 -10.73 7.42 2.82
C MET A 259 -11.48 6.36 3.64
N ALA A 260 -11.95 5.29 2.99
CA ALA A 260 -12.73 4.22 3.61
C ALA A 260 -11.88 3.02 4.04
N ARG A 261 -10.61 2.97 3.61
CA ARG A 261 -9.65 1.94 4.00
C ARG A 261 -8.28 2.56 4.23
N ALA A 262 -7.63 2.17 5.32
CA ALA A 262 -6.27 2.62 5.69
C ALA A 262 -5.65 1.65 6.71
N PHE A 263 -4.33 1.69 6.84
CA PHE A 263 -3.62 1.17 8.00
C PHE A 263 -3.65 2.19 9.14
N GLY A 264 -3.73 1.72 10.39
CA GLY A 264 -3.85 2.61 11.55
C GLY A 264 -5.26 3.15 11.73
N ASP A 265 -5.41 4.38 12.20
CA ASP A 265 -6.68 5.06 12.49
C ASP A 265 -7.63 4.22 13.33
N PHE A 266 -7.10 3.67 14.44
CA PHE A 266 -7.83 2.71 15.27
C PHE A 266 -9.07 3.32 15.93
N CYS A 267 -9.16 4.65 15.99
CA CYS A 267 -10.37 5.36 16.40
C CYS A 267 -11.58 5.09 15.49
N LEU A 268 -11.36 4.75 14.21
CA LEU A 268 -12.41 4.53 13.21
C LEU A 268 -12.63 3.05 12.84
N LYS A 269 -11.76 2.13 13.28
CA LYS A 269 -11.85 0.70 12.90
C LYS A 269 -13.14 0.03 13.34
N ASP A 270 -13.64 0.36 14.52
CA ASP A 270 -14.92 -0.17 15.04
C ASP A 270 -16.14 0.44 14.31
N TYR A 271 -15.92 1.51 13.53
CA TYR A 271 -16.94 2.24 12.78
C TYR A 271 -16.82 2.04 11.26
N GLY A 272 -16.20 0.96 10.84
CA GLY A 272 -16.22 0.50 9.47
C GLY A 272 -15.00 0.86 8.62
N LEU A 273 -13.98 1.55 9.16
CA LEU A 273 -12.69 1.64 8.49
C LEU A 273 -11.99 0.28 8.51
N ILE A 274 -11.47 -0.18 7.38
CA ILE A 274 -10.77 -1.48 7.28
C ILE A 274 -9.41 -1.35 6.64
N SER A 275 -8.56 -2.38 6.80
CA SER A 275 -7.24 -2.51 6.14
C SER A 275 -7.19 -3.69 5.17
N VAL A 276 -8.36 -4.21 4.77
CA VAL A 276 -8.44 -5.27 3.75
C VAL A 276 -8.15 -4.65 2.38
N PRO A 277 -7.12 -5.11 1.66
CA PRO A 277 -6.79 -4.53 0.36
C PRO A 277 -7.82 -4.90 -0.70
N ASP A 278 -8.07 -3.97 -1.62
CA ASP A 278 -8.57 -4.30 -2.94
C ASP A 278 -7.42 -4.88 -3.77
N ILE A 279 -7.65 -6.00 -4.47
CA ILE A 279 -6.59 -6.73 -5.17
C ILE A 279 -6.92 -6.84 -6.65
N THR A 280 -6.06 -6.25 -7.47
CA THR A 280 -6.10 -6.34 -8.92
C THR A 280 -4.99 -7.24 -9.43
N CYS A 281 -5.32 -8.14 -10.36
CA CYS A 281 -4.36 -9.01 -11.03
C CYS A 281 -4.38 -8.76 -12.52
N ARG A 282 -3.19 -8.75 -13.16
CA ARG A 282 -3.05 -8.57 -14.60
C ARG A 282 -1.92 -9.42 -15.15
N CYS A 283 -2.14 -10.04 -16.31
CA CYS A 283 -1.06 -10.54 -17.14
C CYS A 283 -0.57 -9.42 -18.05
N LEU A 284 0.70 -9.05 -17.92
CA LEU A 284 1.33 -8.00 -18.73
C LEU A 284 1.52 -8.47 -20.17
N THR A 285 1.26 -7.59 -21.10
CA THR A 285 1.41 -7.79 -22.54
C THR A 285 2.62 -7.02 -23.07
N LYS A 286 3.02 -7.27 -24.31
CA LYS A 286 4.06 -6.52 -25.00
C LYS A 286 3.75 -5.03 -25.20
N ASN A 287 2.47 -4.67 -25.10
CA ASN A 287 1.99 -3.30 -25.25
C ASN A 287 2.00 -2.52 -23.93
N ASP A 288 2.16 -3.20 -22.78
CA ASP A 288 2.28 -2.55 -21.49
C ASP A 288 3.69 -1.99 -21.33
N GLU A 289 3.83 -0.67 -21.20
CA GLU A 289 5.09 0.04 -21.25
C GLU A 289 5.69 0.28 -19.86
N PHE A 290 4.87 0.82 -18.95
CA PHE A 290 5.29 1.15 -17.61
C PHE A 290 4.10 1.29 -16.65
N ILE A 291 4.39 1.21 -15.36
CA ILE A 291 3.41 1.47 -14.29
C ILE A 291 3.91 2.60 -13.39
N VAL A 292 2.97 3.42 -12.93
CA VAL A 292 3.17 4.48 -11.94
C VAL A 292 2.35 4.15 -10.70
N LEU A 293 2.98 4.17 -9.52
CA LEU A 293 2.29 4.22 -8.24
C LEU A 293 2.46 5.63 -7.67
N ALA A 294 1.38 6.25 -7.21
CA ALA A 294 1.41 7.63 -6.76
C ALA A 294 0.47 7.86 -5.57
N SER A 295 0.87 8.74 -4.64
CA SER A 295 -0.05 9.31 -3.66
C SER A 295 -1.02 10.31 -4.31
N ASP A 296 -2.09 10.70 -3.61
CA ASP A 296 -3.11 11.61 -4.13
C ASP A 296 -2.53 13.00 -4.44
N GLY A 297 -1.52 13.45 -3.67
CA GLY A 297 -0.81 14.70 -3.94
C GLY A 297 -0.23 14.81 -5.35
N VAL A 298 0.15 13.67 -5.96
CA VAL A 298 0.55 13.61 -7.37
C VAL A 298 -0.64 13.54 -8.30
N CYS A 299 -1.62 12.68 -7.99
CA CYS A 299 -2.73 12.37 -8.89
C CYS A 299 -3.68 13.56 -9.11
N GLU A 300 -3.87 14.42 -8.11
CA GLU A 300 -4.77 15.59 -8.18
C GLU A 300 -4.16 16.80 -8.89
N ASN A 301 -2.83 16.89 -8.93
CA ASN A 301 -2.11 18.06 -9.45
C ASN A 301 -1.58 17.90 -10.87
N ILE A 302 -1.79 16.76 -11.53
CA ILE A 302 -1.32 16.52 -12.89
C ILE A 302 -2.46 16.77 -13.89
N PRO A 303 -2.44 17.90 -14.66
CA PRO A 303 -3.19 17.98 -15.90
C PRO A 303 -2.65 16.89 -16.84
N HIS A 304 -3.48 16.21 -17.58
CA HIS A 304 -3.23 15.03 -18.42
C HIS A 304 -1.97 15.04 -19.34
N ARG A 305 -1.09 16.02 -19.23
CA ARG A 305 0.09 16.20 -20.09
C ARG A 305 1.46 16.33 -19.41
N ASN A 306 1.56 16.48 -18.09
CA ASN A 306 2.87 16.67 -17.42
C ASN A 306 2.95 15.87 -16.13
N PHE A 307 3.57 14.68 -16.18
CA PHE A 307 3.89 13.87 -15.01
C PHE A 307 5.15 14.43 -14.30
N LEU A 308 5.03 15.50 -13.53
CA LEU A 308 6.11 15.96 -12.67
C LEU A 308 5.53 16.56 -11.39
N TYR A 309 6.00 16.06 -10.24
CA TYR A 309 5.95 16.56 -8.86
C TYR A 309 5.03 15.83 -7.89
N GLU A 310 5.62 15.46 -6.73
CA GLU A 310 5.17 14.84 -5.50
C GLU A 310 5.12 13.29 -5.57
N GLY A 311 5.60 12.61 -4.53
CA GLY A 311 5.71 11.17 -4.28
C GLY A 311 5.19 10.18 -5.32
N PHE A 312 5.97 9.80 -6.30
CA PHE A 312 5.60 8.76 -7.24
C PHE A 312 6.71 7.72 -7.44
N PHE A 313 6.28 6.54 -7.82
CA PHE A 313 7.12 5.44 -8.27
C PHE A 313 6.82 5.18 -9.74
N PHE A 314 7.87 4.96 -10.52
CA PHE A 314 7.79 4.61 -11.93
C PHE A 314 8.58 3.34 -12.20
N MET A 315 7.98 2.35 -12.86
CA MET A 315 8.67 1.14 -13.31
C MET A 315 8.39 0.89 -14.79
N ARG A 316 9.45 0.68 -15.58
CA ARG A 316 9.34 0.38 -17.00
C ARG A 316 9.38 -1.13 -17.25
N PHE A 317 8.55 -1.61 -18.18
CA PHE A 317 8.55 -2.98 -18.67
C PHE A 317 9.29 -2.99 -20.01
N GLY A 318 10.38 -3.78 -20.14
CA GLY A 318 11.08 -3.97 -21.43
C GLY A 318 12.58 -3.70 -21.40
N THR A 319 13.31 -4.40 -22.29
CA THR A 319 14.77 -4.54 -22.30
C THR A 319 15.53 -3.41 -23.04
N SER A 320 14.91 -2.33 -23.47
CA SER A 320 15.58 -1.24 -24.18
C SER A 320 15.72 0.01 -23.33
N CYS A 321 16.69 0.00 -22.44
CA CYS A 321 17.10 1.18 -21.70
C CYS A 321 18.01 2.06 -22.59
N ARG A 322 17.43 2.98 -23.36
CA ARG A 322 18.17 4.19 -23.75
C ARG A 322 17.83 5.25 -22.71
N THR A 323 18.73 5.42 -21.76
CA THR A 323 18.70 6.50 -20.78
C THR A 323 18.71 7.84 -21.49
N LYS A 324 17.55 8.45 -21.68
CA LYS A 324 17.49 9.91 -21.81
C LYS A 324 17.49 10.44 -20.37
N ARG A 325 18.57 11.12 -19.99
CA ARG A 325 18.60 11.95 -18.77
C ARG A 325 17.50 13.00 -18.93
N TRP A 326 16.60 13.03 -17.97
CA TRP A 326 15.63 14.11 -17.75
C TRP A 326 16.24 15.16 -16.85
#